data_16b4785dd5cfee8a373b170509beee56
#
_entry.id   16b4785dd5cfee8a373b170509beee56
#
_cell.length_a   1.000
_cell.length_b   1.000
_cell.length_c   1.000
_cell.angle_alpha   90.00
_cell.angle_beta   90.00
_cell.angle_gamma   90.00
#
_symmetry.space_group_name_H-M   'P 1'
#
loop_
_entity.id
_entity.type
_entity.pdbx_description
1 polymer ?
#
loop_
_entity_poly.entity_id
_entity_poly.type
_entity_poly.pdbx_seq_one_letter_code
_entity_poly.pdbx_strand_id
1 'polypeptide(L)'
;MARVNTNSPLKRAIKSFVIGIALLSSGCSTFTARLSDADQSPLLPPGTVKGLSRDAPNPEKGLNFRRAYFGIARQAELDAYLNEILARLQKAYTDIPEPAHVFVVPDSSYSANATEDGAIFVPFGILLDIESEDELAALLAHEYSHVLLGHHITGNAEEIWNYIHGLTNLALRTQLIAQKTLPLLANEAALEMIQSAAIPVLDRSQEDDADKLGTDLLIAAGYNSIGMYELLGRMKRWDELNEEQKKSRESLLEMASDSFKIDSKRMEVDFTPMITGVSESILEARDWLRKKHYDTKERQDTIRDYIKTVHSGAPRPEKRITQWVGVKNSPSVKSFLDGLALMRDLNRSLVKLNAPTVTKLVDKMMTTQAGNVPYLHYSAFKAYKSVGLNAEAIAVLKKDELSPDSLLPQHMELIAIAEKKSADEGLKSALSANQVLGEPPQLMPKLIHLYKKTGNKVAMTGWHAKCVATGVNALMNECDKQAH
;
A
#
# COMPACT_ATOMS: atom_id res chain seq x y z
N MET A 1 -13.76 34.48 29.33
CA MET A 1 -13.24 33.11 29.58
C MET A 1 -14.34 32.13 29.22
N ALA A 2 -14.37 31.66 28.00
CA ALA A 2 -15.30 30.64 27.51
C ALA A 2 -14.57 29.31 27.53
N ARG A 3 -15.08 28.34 28.30
CA ARG A 3 -14.57 26.98 28.35
C ARG A 3 -14.84 26.32 26.99
N VAL A 4 -13.79 25.93 26.30
CA VAL A 4 -13.86 25.12 25.07
C VAL A 4 -14.43 23.76 25.42
N ASN A 5 -15.58 23.44 24.85
CA ASN A 5 -16.28 22.18 25.04
C ASN A 5 -15.53 21.07 24.28
N THR A 6 -14.83 20.18 24.99
CA THR A 6 -13.96 19.12 24.48
C THR A 6 -14.72 17.90 23.91
N ASN A 7 -16.02 18.00 23.72
CA ASN A 7 -16.90 16.92 23.26
C ASN A 7 -17.39 17.15 21.82
N SER A 8 -16.49 17.19 20.82
CA SER A 8 -16.95 17.12 19.44
C SER A 8 -17.38 15.68 19.09
N PRO A 9 -18.45 15.50 18.31
CA PRO A 9 -18.92 14.14 17.91
C PRO A 9 -17.86 13.33 17.17
N LEU A 10 -16.91 14.00 16.51
CA LEU A 10 -15.82 13.39 15.79
C LEU A 10 -14.80 12.71 16.73
N LYS A 11 -14.43 13.37 17.84
CA LYS A 11 -13.53 12.76 18.86
C LYS A 11 -14.19 11.60 19.61
N ARG A 12 -15.51 11.62 19.77
CA ARG A 12 -16.26 10.48 20.33
C ARG A 12 -16.30 9.30 19.37
N ALA A 13 -16.50 9.53 18.08
CA ALA A 13 -16.49 8.48 17.07
C ALA A 13 -15.10 7.80 16.99
N ILE A 14 -14.02 8.59 17.02
CA ILE A 14 -12.65 8.06 16.96
C ILE A 14 -12.28 7.32 18.27
N LYS A 15 -12.62 7.84 19.44
CA LYS A 15 -12.40 7.13 20.72
C LYS A 15 -13.24 5.86 20.84
N SER A 16 -14.50 5.89 20.40
CA SER A 16 -15.35 4.69 20.40
C SER A 16 -14.84 3.66 19.40
N PHE A 17 -14.27 4.08 18.29
CA PHE A 17 -13.64 3.22 17.30
C PHE A 17 -12.39 2.51 17.85
N VAL A 18 -11.50 3.24 18.53
CA VAL A 18 -10.29 2.67 19.16
C VAL A 18 -10.65 1.73 20.32
N ILE A 19 -11.67 2.04 21.12
CA ILE A 19 -12.14 1.19 22.22
C ILE A 19 -12.93 -0.02 21.66
N GLY A 20 -13.67 0.14 20.58
CA GLY A 20 -14.38 -0.96 19.92
C GLY A 20 -13.44 -2.02 19.35
N ILE A 21 -12.32 -1.63 18.77
CA ILE A 21 -11.27 -2.55 18.29
C ILE A 21 -10.63 -3.32 19.46
N ALA A 22 -10.41 -2.67 20.59
CA ALA A 22 -9.84 -3.34 21.77
C ALA A 22 -10.79 -4.35 22.41
N LEU A 23 -12.11 -4.20 22.25
CA LEU A 23 -13.11 -5.10 22.83
C LEU A 23 -13.54 -6.23 21.88
N LEU A 24 -13.35 -6.09 20.57
CA LEU A 24 -13.67 -7.13 19.59
C LEU A 24 -12.53 -8.14 19.38
N SER A 25 -11.33 -7.86 19.91
CA SER A 25 -10.19 -8.80 19.86
C SER A 25 -10.32 -9.99 20.84
N SER A 26 -11.40 -10.07 21.62
CA SER A 26 -11.61 -11.16 22.60
C SER A 26 -12.53 -12.28 22.14
N GLY A 27 -12.90 -12.34 20.86
CA GLY A 27 -13.90 -13.30 20.40
C GLY A 27 -13.60 -13.95 19.06
N CYS A 28 -12.42 -14.55 18.89
CA CYS A 28 -12.19 -15.70 18.01
C CYS A 28 -10.74 -16.19 18.20
N SER A 29 -10.48 -16.75 19.36
CA SER A 29 -9.32 -17.60 19.55
C SER A 29 -9.61 -18.97 18.94
N THR A 30 -9.40 -19.13 17.66
CA THR A 30 -9.33 -20.45 17.06
C THR A 30 -8.14 -20.52 16.13
N PHE A 31 -7.16 -21.26 16.58
CA PHE A 31 -6.08 -21.82 15.82
C PHE A 31 -4.97 -20.88 15.36
N THR A 32 -4.31 -20.20 16.28
CA THR A 32 -2.88 -20.01 16.16
C THR A 32 -2.23 -21.33 16.60
N ALA A 33 -1.68 -22.09 15.67
CA ALA A 33 -0.70 -23.09 16.04
C ALA A 33 0.47 -22.33 16.70
N ARG A 34 0.41 -22.12 18.01
CA ARG A 34 1.58 -21.67 18.76
C ARG A 34 2.64 -22.75 18.53
N LEU A 35 3.73 -22.38 17.89
CA LEU A 35 4.97 -23.09 18.05
C LEU A 35 5.29 -22.99 19.55
N SER A 36 4.83 -23.98 20.32
CA SER A 36 5.16 -24.02 21.74
C SER A 36 6.67 -24.24 21.84
N ASP A 37 7.32 -23.64 22.83
CA ASP A 37 8.74 -23.87 23.13
C ASP A 37 9.14 -25.34 23.31
N ALA A 38 8.16 -26.25 23.30
CA ALA A 38 8.32 -27.68 23.44
C ALA A 38 8.40 -28.45 22.10
N ASP A 39 7.94 -27.87 20.98
CA ASP A 39 8.02 -28.52 19.66
C ASP A 39 9.12 -27.89 18.81
N GLN A 40 10.32 -28.46 18.92
CA GLN A 40 11.53 -28.01 18.22
C GLN A 40 11.61 -28.56 16.79
N SER A 41 10.49 -28.91 16.15
CA SER A 41 10.46 -29.26 14.75
C SER A 41 10.82 -28.04 13.90
N PRO A 42 11.88 -28.11 13.07
CA PRO A 42 12.34 -26.95 12.30
C PRO A 42 11.37 -26.50 11.21
N LEU A 43 10.42 -27.31 10.80
CA LEU A 43 9.37 -26.95 9.84
C LEU A 43 8.03 -27.40 10.39
N LEU A 44 6.99 -26.60 10.16
CA LEU A 44 5.62 -27.05 10.40
C LEU A 44 5.37 -28.32 9.56
N PRO A 45 4.90 -29.44 10.18
CA PRO A 45 4.63 -30.65 9.42
C PRO A 45 3.66 -30.36 8.26
N PRO A 46 3.87 -30.93 7.07
CA PRO A 46 2.93 -30.81 5.96
C PRO A 46 1.52 -31.18 6.43
N GLY A 47 0.57 -30.27 6.24
CA GLY A 47 -0.81 -30.45 6.69
C GLY A 47 -1.15 -29.87 8.07
N THR A 48 -0.24 -29.23 8.79
CA THR A 48 -0.53 -28.44 10.00
C THR A 48 -1.45 -27.24 9.66
N VAL A 49 -1.40 -26.79 8.42
CA VAL A 49 -2.28 -25.75 7.85
C VAL A 49 -3.65 -26.32 7.42
N LYS A 50 -3.94 -27.61 7.72
CA LYS A 50 -5.25 -28.22 7.49
C LYS A 50 -6.32 -27.60 8.38
N GLY A 51 -7.21 -26.88 7.79
CA GLY A 51 -8.36 -26.26 8.46
C GLY A 51 -8.72 -24.91 7.88
N LEU A 52 -7.85 -24.34 7.09
CA LEU A 52 -8.20 -23.23 6.24
C LEU A 52 -8.92 -23.82 5.01
N SER A 53 -10.26 -23.93 5.08
CA SER A 53 -11.09 -24.17 3.91
C SER A 53 -10.88 -22.99 2.97
N ARG A 54 -9.85 -23.09 2.14
CA ARG A 54 -9.56 -22.08 1.12
C ARG A 54 -10.00 -22.63 -0.22
N ASP A 55 -10.81 -21.84 -0.90
CA ASP A 55 -10.74 -21.86 -2.35
C ASP A 55 -9.28 -21.71 -2.74
N ALA A 56 -8.84 -22.44 -3.76
CA ALA A 56 -7.44 -22.40 -4.20
C ALA A 56 -6.99 -20.91 -4.31
N PRO A 57 -5.84 -20.54 -3.70
CA PRO A 57 -5.35 -19.17 -3.73
C PRO A 57 -5.34 -18.64 -5.15
N ASN A 58 -5.88 -17.46 -5.35
CA ASN A 58 -5.91 -16.82 -6.65
C ASN A 58 -5.17 -15.47 -6.57
N PRO A 59 -3.87 -15.45 -6.89
CA PRO A 59 -3.08 -14.23 -6.86
C PRO A 59 -3.66 -13.07 -7.67
N GLU A 60 -4.50 -13.36 -8.68
CA GLU A 60 -5.15 -12.32 -9.51
C GLU A 60 -6.17 -11.47 -8.73
N LYS A 61 -6.77 -11.98 -7.65
CA LYS A 61 -7.64 -11.17 -6.78
C LYS A 61 -6.87 -10.05 -6.10
N GLY A 62 -5.67 -10.36 -5.58
CA GLY A 62 -4.78 -9.36 -5.01
C GLY A 62 -4.33 -8.32 -6.02
N LEU A 63 -4.13 -8.71 -7.30
CA LEU A 63 -3.85 -7.77 -8.39
C LEU A 63 -4.95 -6.73 -8.54
N ASN A 64 -6.21 -7.12 -8.55
CA ASN A 64 -7.32 -6.20 -8.69
C ASN A 64 -7.34 -5.16 -7.56
N PHE A 65 -7.06 -5.58 -6.33
CA PHE A 65 -6.93 -4.68 -5.19
C PHE A 65 -5.79 -3.67 -5.39
N ARG A 66 -4.60 -4.12 -5.83
CA ARG A 66 -3.44 -3.23 -6.04
C ARG A 66 -3.62 -2.32 -7.25
N ARG A 67 -4.18 -2.79 -8.36
CA ARG A 67 -4.53 -1.96 -9.52
C ARG A 67 -5.45 -0.81 -9.14
N ALA A 68 -6.38 -1.05 -8.24
CA ALA A 68 -7.29 -0.01 -7.76
C ALA A 68 -6.59 1.14 -7.00
N TYR A 69 -5.40 0.90 -6.42
CA TYR A 69 -4.71 1.87 -5.56
C TYR A 69 -3.35 2.31 -6.08
N PHE A 70 -2.43 1.36 -6.35
CA PHE A 70 -1.01 1.65 -6.63
C PHE A 70 -0.56 1.11 -7.96
N GLY A 71 -1.25 0.12 -8.51
CA GLY A 71 -0.78 -0.64 -9.64
C GLY A 71 0.45 -1.49 -9.31
N ILE A 72 1.00 -2.04 -10.36
CA ILE A 72 2.15 -2.94 -10.32
C ILE A 72 3.23 -2.38 -11.21
N ALA A 73 4.47 -2.46 -10.76
CA ALA A 73 5.63 -2.10 -11.53
C ALA A 73 6.25 -3.36 -12.15
N ARG A 74 5.96 -3.64 -13.42
CA ARG A 74 6.40 -4.85 -14.12
C ARG A 74 7.75 -4.66 -14.77
N GLN A 75 8.65 -5.62 -14.49
CA GLN A 75 9.92 -5.75 -15.20
C GLN A 75 10.24 -7.26 -15.32
N ALA A 76 10.22 -7.77 -16.56
CA ALA A 76 10.20 -9.23 -16.83
C ALA A 76 11.36 -10.00 -16.19
N GLU A 77 12.60 -9.48 -16.25
CA GLU A 77 13.79 -10.14 -15.67
C GLU A 77 13.72 -10.18 -14.15
N LEU A 78 13.33 -9.07 -13.51
CA LEU A 78 13.18 -8.97 -12.07
C LEU A 78 12.01 -9.84 -11.58
N ASP A 79 10.86 -9.76 -12.26
CA ASP A 79 9.68 -10.56 -11.93
C ASP A 79 9.97 -12.06 -12.00
N ALA A 80 10.67 -12.50 -13.04
CA ALA A 80 11.08 -13.90 -13.20
C ALA A 80 12.04 -14.33 -12.08
N TYR A 81 13.02 -13.50 -11.74
CA TYR A 81 14.00 -13.78 -10.70
C TYR A 81 13.37 -13.90 -9.31
N LEU A 82 12.49 -12.98 -8.94
CA LEU A 82 11.78 -13.02 -7.65
C LEU A 82 10.90 -14.26 -7.53
N ASN A 83 10.18 -14.60 -8.59
CA ASN A 83 9.31 -15.78 -8.60
C ASN A 83 10.10 -17.10 -8.66
N GLU A 84 11.32 -17.12 -9.21
CA GLU A 84 12.23 -18.28 -9.11
C GLU A 84 12.69 -18.53 -7.67
N ILE A 85 13.02 -17.47 -6.92
CA ILE A 85 13.35 -17.56 -5.48
C ILE A 85 12.14 -18.09 -4.71
N LEU A 86 10.95 -17.54 -4.94
CA LEU A 86 9.72 -18.01 -4.29
C LEU A 86 9.45 -19.49 -4.60
N ALA A 87 9.56 -19.91 -5.86
CA ALA A 87 9.36 -21.31 -6.24
C ALA A 87 10.33 -22.26 -5.53
N ARG A 88 11.56 -21.82 -5.28
CA ARG A 88 12.55 -22.60 -4.53
C ARG A 88 12.16 -22.74 -3.06
N LEU A 89 11.64 -21.68 -2.44
CA LEU A 89 11.12 -21.71 -1.08
C LEU A 89 9.88 -22.60 -0.97
N GLN A 90 8.94 -22.48 -1.90
CA GLN A 90 7.74 -23.31 -1.97
C GLN A 90 8.07 -24.82 -2.05
N LYS A 91 9.01 -25.19 -2.92
CA LYS A 91 9.45 -26.57 -3.08
C LYS A 91 10.14 -27.13 -1.82
N ALA A 92 10.79 -26.28 -1.04
CA ALA A 92 11.43 -26.68 0.22
C ALA A 92 10.41 -27.02 1.32
N TYR A 93 9.20 -26.48 1.24
CA TYR A 93 8.15 -26.75 2.22
C TYR A 93 7.36 -28.02 1.92
N THR A 94 6.92 -28.20 0.70
CA THR A 94 6.08 -29.33 0.27
C THR A 94 6.13 -29.56 -1.22
N ASP A 95 5.84 -30.80 -1.66
CA ASP A 95 5.72 -31.13 -3.08
C ASP A 95 4.45 -30.53 -3.74
N ILE A 96 3.48 -30.11 -2.92
CA ILE A 96 2.25 -29.44 -3.37
C ILE A 96 2.21 -28.09 -2.68
N PRO A 97 2.93 -27.10 -3.19
CA PRO A 97 2.98 -25.77 -2.57
C PRO A 97 1.65 -25.03 -2.71
N GLU A 98 1.33 -24.24 -1.68
CA GLU A 98 0.27 -23.23 -1.80
C GLU A 98 0.66 -22.23 -2.88
N PRO A 99 -0.19 -21.96 -3.88
CA PRO A 99 0.13 -21.03 -4.95
C PRO A 99 0.36 -19.63 -4.39
N ALA A 100 1.50 -19.06 -4.74
CA ALA A 100 1.80 -17.67 -4.45
C ALA A 100 2.59 -17.05 -5.60
N HIS A 101 2.55 -15.72 -5.71
CA HIS A 101 3.22 -14.97 -6.77
C HIS A 101 3.72 -13.62 -6.27
N VAL A 102 4.93 -13.25 -6.66
CA VAL A 102 5.57 -12.00 -6.28
C VAL A 102 5.28 -10.93 -7.32
N PHE A 103 4.89 -9.75 -6.83
CA PHE A 103 4.69 -8.55 -7.63
C PHE A 103 5.49 -7.39 -7.06
N VAL A 104 6.25 -6.69 -7.90
CA VAL A 104 6.90 -5.45 -7.50
C VAL A 104 5.88 -4.32 -7.53
N VAL A 105 5.86 -3.49 -6.49
CA VAL A 105 4.99 -2.32 -6.41
C VAL A 105 5.82 -1.04 -6.37
N PRO A 106 5.32 0.07 -6.96
CA PRO A 106 6.02 1.34 -7.05
C PRO A 106 5.97 2.12 -5.73
N ASP A 107 6.13 1.42 -4.62
CA ASP A 107 6.21 1.97 -3.28
C ASP A 107 7.67 2.08 -2.83
N SER A 108 8.05 3.21 -2.26
CA SER A 108 9.39 3.45 -1.75
C SER A 108 9.60 3.00 -0.30
N SER A 109 8.59 2.38 0.32
CA SER A 109 8.67 1.82 1.67
C SER A 109 9.42 0.48 1.70
N TYR A 110 9.55 -0.09 2.90
CA TYR A 110 10.09 -1.43 3.11
C TYR A 110 9.01 -2.45 3.50
N SER A 111 7.76 -2.02 3.55
CA SER A 111 6.65 -2.85 3.99
C SER A 111 6.14 -3.74 2.87
N ALA A 112 6.76 -4.90 2.69
CA ALA A 112 6.18 -5.97 1.89
C ALA A 112 4.90 -6.50 2.55
N ASN A 113 4.07 -7.19 1.82
CA ASN A 113 2.88 -7.82 2.38
C ASN A 113 2.35 -8.94 1.46
N ALA A 114 1.69 -9.90 2.07
CA ALA A 114 1.00 -10.98 1.38
C ALA A 114 -0.52 -10.91 1.58
N THR A 115 -1.26 -11.37 0.60
CA THR A 115 -2.73 -11.47 0.65
C THR A 115 -3.17 -12.91 0.83
N GLU A 116 -4.42 -13.10 1.24
CA GLU A 116 -5.04 -14.42 1.41
C GLU A 116 -4.96 -15.29 0.15
N ASP A 117 -4.99 -14.68 -1.01
CA ASP A 117 -4.94 -15.33 -2.31
C ASP A 117 -3.52 -15.53 -2.85
N GLY A 118 -2.50 -15.42 -1.99
CA GLY A 118 -1.12 -15.74 -2.30
C GLY A 118 -0.38 -14.69 -3.14
N ALA A 119 -0.92 -13.47 -3.31
CA ALA A 119 -0.16 -12.38 -3.92
C ALA A 119 0.79 -11.76 -2.89
N ILE A 120 2.09 -11.76 -3.19
CA ILE A 120 3.14 -11.15 -2.37
C ILE A 120 3.58 -9.86 -3.06
N PHE A 121 3.40 -8.72 -2.39
CA PHE A 121 3.74 -7.40 -2.91
C PHE A 121 5.04 -6.90 -2.30
N VAL A 122 6.05 -6.69 -3.13
CA VAL A 122 7.38 -6.25 -2.74
C VAL A 122 7.58 -4.80 -3.18
N PRO A 123 7.74 -3.85 -2.23
CA PRO A 123 8.06 -2.47 -2.53
C PRO A 123 9.43 -2.34 -3.19
N PHE A 124 9.56 -1.46 -4.20
CA PHE A 124 10.87 -1.24 -4.81
C PHE A 124 11.88 -0.62 -3.84
N GLY A 125 11.40 0.07 -2.80
CA GLY A 125 12.27 0.71 -1.80
C GLY A 125 13.21 -0.28 -1.14
N ILE A 126 12.70 -1.43 -0.69
CA ILE A 126 13.53 -2.47 -0.06
C ILE A 126 14.48 -3.12 -1.07
N LEU A 127 14.07 -3.27 -2.34
CA LEU A 127 14.91 -3.85 -3.41
C LEU A 127 16.15 -2.99 -3.68
N LEU A 128 16.07 -1.67 -3.49
CA LEU A 128 17.23 -0.79 -3.63
C LEU A 128 18.31 -1.08 -2.59
N ASP A 129 17.92 -1.50 -1.39
CA ASP A 129 18.83 -1.62 -0.25
C ASP A 129 19.26 -3.05 0.05
N ILE A 130 18.49 -4.07 -0.35
CA ILE A 130 18.89 -5.48 -0.23
C ILE A 130 20.23 -5.71 -0.95
N GLU A 131 21.15 -6.45 -0.29
CA GLU A 131 22.52 -6.68 -0.74
C GLU A 131 22.81 -8.13 -1.17
N SER A 132 21.94 -9.09 -0.82
CA SER A 132 22.12 -10.51 -1.18
C SER A 132 20.81 -11.19 -1.58
N GLU A 133 20.93 -12.29 -2.34
CA GLU A 133 19.79 -13.17 -2.63
C GLU A 133 19.25 -13.81 -1.34
N ASP A 134 20.10 -14.05 -0.34
CA ASP A 134 19.67 -14.59 0.95
C ASP A 134 18.75 -13.63 1.71
N GLU A 135 19.02 -12.32 1.70
CA GLU A 135 18.12 -11.32 2.26
C GLU A 135 16.80 -11.23 1.49
N LEU A 136 16.88 -11.31 0.16
CA LEU A 136 15.70 -11.28 -0.70
C LEU A 136 14.84 -12.54 -0.49
N ALA A 137 15.49 -13.70 -0.40
CA ALA A 137 14.82 -14.96 -0.07
C ALA A 137 14.21 -14.90 1.34
N ALA A 138 14.87 -14.25 2.31
CA ALA A 138 14.32 -14.05 3.65
C ALA A 138 13.04 -13.23 3.63
N LEU A 139 13.00 -12.13 2.86
CA LEU A 139 11.81 -11.32 2.67
C LEU A 139 10.65 -12.16 2.11
N LEU A 140 10.92 -12.89 1.02
CA LEU A 140 9.90 -13.73 0.38
C LEU A 140 9.48 -14.91 1.25
N ALA A 141 10.38 -15.48 2.03
CA ALA A 141 10.08 -16.57 2.97
C ALA A 141 9.19 -16.07 4.13
N HIS A 142 9.45 -14.89 4.66
CA HIS A 142 8.63 -14.24 5.68
C HIS A 142 7.20 -13.98 5.16
N GLU A 143 7.05 -13.34 4.00
CA GLU A 143 5.75 -13.08 3.40
C GLU A 143 5.00 -14.37 3.03
N TYR A 144 5.70 -15.37 2.51
CA TYR A 144 5.11 -16.66 2.21
C TYR A 144 4.70 -17.43 3.48
N SER A 145 5.40 -17.23 4.59
CA SER A 145 5.00 -17.79 5.88
C SER A 145 3.67 -17.21 6.37
N HIS A 146 3.40 -15.92 6.14
CA HIS A 146 2.07 -15.36 6.40
C HIS A 146 0.98 -16.03 5.54
N VAL A 147 1.26 -16.36 4.28
CA VAL A 147 0.33 -17.14 3.43
C VAL A 147 0.09 -18.53 4.03
N LEU A 148 1.14 -19.24 4.41
CA LEU A 148 1.06 -20.61 4.95
C LEU A 148 0.33 -20.67 6.29
N LEU A 149 0.60 -19.69 7.18
CA LEU A 149 0.04 -19.62 8.53
C LEU A 149 -1.37 -19.01 8.56
N GLY A 150 -1.83 -18.48 7.43
CA GLY A 150 -3.12 -17.82 7.37
C GLY A 150 -3.18 -16.51 8.13
N HIS A 151 -2.03 -15.83 8.28
CA HIS A 151 -1.92 -14.53 8.92
C HIS A 151 -2.43 -13.41 8.01
N HIS A 152 -3.55 -13.62 7.34
CA HIS A 152 -4.15 -12.57 6.53
C HIS A 152 -5.11 -11.76 7.38
N ILE A 153 -5.59 -10.69 6.80
CA ILE A 153 -6.66 -9.87 7.39
C ILE A 153 -7.91 -10.75 7.54
N THR A 154 -7.97 -11.50 8.63
CA THR A 154 -9.20 -12.16 9.03
C THR A 154 -10.06 -11.13 9.73
N GLY A 155 -11.07 -10.65 9.05
CA GLY A 155 -12.21 -10.03 9.71
C GLY A 155 -12.44 -8.55 9.45
N ASN A 156 -11.53 -7.77 8.90
CA ASN A 156 -11.76 -6.32 8.77
C ASN A 156 -11.41 -5.71 7.41
N ALA A 157 -11.47 -6.48 6.32
CA ALA A 157 -11.42 -5.90 4.98
C ALA A 157 -12.47 -4.78 4.84
N GLU A 158 -13.64 -4.94 5.46
CA GLU A 158 -14.70 -3.93 5.52
C GLU A 158 -14.29 -2.68 6.31
N GLU A 159 -13.63 -2.81 7.46
CA GLU A 159 -13.17 -1.66 8.25
C GLU A 159 -12.01 -0.92 7.56
N ILE A 160 -11.08 -1.66 6.98
CA ILE A 160 -10.01 -1.09 6.16
C ILE A 160 -10.58 -0.38 4.94
N TRP A 161 -11.57 -0.98 4.28
CA TRP A 161 -12.33 -0.37 3.20
C TRP A 161 -13.03 0.91 3.63
N ASN A 162 -13.71 0.90 4.76
CA ASN A 162 -14.42 2.03 5.33
C ASN A 162 -13.45 3.18 5.65
N TYR A 163 -12.28 2.84 6.16
CA TYR A 163 -11.24 3.80 6.47
C TYR A 163 -10.62 4.41 5.20
N ILE A 164 -10.25 3.58 4.22
CA ILE A 164 -9.73 4.00 2.91
C ILE A 164 -10.74 4.90 2.19
N HIS A 165 -12.01 4.54 2.21
CA HIS A 165 -13.08 5.36 1.64
C HIS A 165 -13.23 6.72 2.34
N GLY A 166 -13.19 6.72 3.67
CA GLY A 166 -13.22 7.96 4.45
C GLY A 166 -12.11 8.91 4.05
N LEU A 167 -10.90 8.39 3.86
CA LEU A 167 -9.71 9.16 3.50
C LEU A 167 -9.71 9.61 2.04
N THR A 168 -10.09 8.74 1.11
CA THR A 168 -10.19 9.10 -0.32
C THR A 168 -11.23 10.19 -0.51
N ASN A 169 -12.38 10.11 0.15
CA ASN A 169 -13.41 11.14 0.13
C ASN A 169 -12.95 12.45 0.78
N LEU A 170 -12.14 12.37 1.85
CA LEU A 170 -11.58 13.54 2.49
C LEU A 170 -10.53 14.22 1.59
N ALA A 171 -9.64 13.45 0.96
CA ALA A 171 -8.66 13.95 -0.01
C ALA A 171 -9.35 14.61 -1.22
N LEU A 172 -10.42 14.00 -1.74
CA LEU A 172 -11.22 14.57 -2.84
C LEU A 172 -11.95 15.86 -2.41
N ARG A 173 -12.45 15.94 -1.19
CA ARG A 173 -13.11 17.17 -0.66
C ARG A 173 -12.11 18.30 -0.44
N THR A 174 -10.90 18.00 0.04
CA THR A 174 -9.83 19.02 0.21
C THR A 174 -9.33 19.54 -1.13
N GLN A 175 -9.36 18.74 -2.21
CA GLN A 175 -9.07 19.20 -3.57
C GLN A 175 -10.05 20.27 -4.06
N LEU A 176 -11.30 20.24 -3.62
CA LEU A 176 -12.32 21.23 -3.99
C LEU A 176 -12.16 22.57 -3.24
N ILE A 177 -11.47 22.57 -2.10
CA ILE A 177 -11.40 23.72 -1.19
C ILE A 177 -10.06 24.47 -1.31
N ALA A 178 -8.95 23.81 -1.65
CA ALA A 178 -7.62 24.43 -1.62
C ALA A 178 -6.97 24.53 -3.01
N GLN A 179 -6.87 25.75 -3.50
CA GLN A 179 -6.55 26.01 -4.91
C GLN A 179 -5.10 25.78 -5.38
N LYS A 180 -4.07 25.52 -4.55
CA LYS A 180 -2.71 25.38 -5.14
C LYS A 180 -1.71 24.42 -4.49
N THR A 181 -1.65 24.20 -3.19
CA THR A 181 -0.59 23.36 -2.57
C THR A 181 -1.10 22.28 -1.63
N LEU A 182 -2.18 22.52 -0.96
CA LEU A 182 -2.78 21.59 0.01
C LEU A 182 -3.30 20.26 -0.62
N PRO A 183 -3.87 20.27 -1.85
CA PRO A 183 -4.34 19.05 -2.49
C PRO A 183 -3.21 18.03 -2.75
N LEU A 184 -2.00 18.50 -2.99
CA LEU A 184 -0.85 17.64 -3.25
C LEU A 184 -0.36 16.92 -2.00
N LEU A 185 -0.23 17.66 -0.88
CA LEU A 185 0.18 17.09 0.42
C LEU A 185 -0.91 16.16 0.98
N ALA A 186 -2.19 16.53 0.81
CA ALA A 186 -3.30 15.68 1.23
C ALA A 186 -3.40 14.39 0.40
N ASN A 187 -3.10 14.43 -0.91
CA ASN A 187 -3.06 13.23 -1.74
C ASN A 187 -1.89 12.31 -1.39
N GLU A 188 -0.71 12.86 -1.09
CA GLU A 188 0.42 12.03 -0.67
C GLU A 188 0.18 11.41 0.71
N ALA A 189 -0.34 12.19 1.65
CA ALA A 189 -0.74 11.67 2.96
C ALA A 189 -1.85 10.61 2.83
N ALA A 190 -2.85 10.83 1.97
CA ALA A 190 -3.91 9.85 1.72
C ALA A 190 -3.36 8.58 1.05
N LEU A 191 -2.45 8.68 0.09
CA LEU A 191 -1.78 7.55 -0.55
C LEU A 191 -0.91 6.79 0.46
N GLU A 192 -0.11 7.49 1.28
CA GLU A 192 0.70 6.88 2.33
C GLU A 192 -0.17 6.16 3.39
N MET A 193 -1.35 6.69 3.67
CA MET A 193 -2.32 6.07 4.59
C MET A 193 -3.03 4.87 4.00
N ILE A 194 -3.42 4.94 2.73
CA ILE A 194 -3.95 3.80 1.99
C ILE A 194 -2.91 2.67 1.98
N GLN A 195 -1.63 2.99 1.78
CA GLN A 195 -0.50 2.06 1.87
C GLN A 195 -0.43 1.40 3.24
N SER A 196 -0.49 2.22 4.29
CA SER A 196 -0.41 1.74 5.67
C SER A 196 -1.64 0.93 6.11
N ALA A 197 -2.84 1.32 5.65
CA ALA A 197 -4.09 0.65 5.99
C ALA A 197 -4.32 -0.67 5.21
N ALA A 198 -3.67 -0.84 4.06
CA ALA A 198 -3.73 -2.08 3.29
C ALA A 198 -2.83 -3.19 3.87
N ILE A 199 -1.94 -2.85 4.81
CA ILE A 199 -1.07 -3.80 5.50
C ILE A 199 -1.86 -4.42 6.67
N PRO A 200 -1.93 -5.76 6.78
CA PRO A 200 -2.55 -6.41 7.92
C PRO A 200 -1.91 -5.92 9.23
N VAL A 201 -2.75 -5.63 10.20
CA VAL A 201 -2.27 -5.41 11.56
C VAL A 201 -2.01 -6.78 12.16
N LEU A 202 -0.80 -7.26 12.02
CA LEU A 202 -0.36 -8.52 12.60
C LEU A 202 0.05 -8.29 14.06
N ASP A 203 -0.26 -9.26 14.91
CA ASP A 203 0.23 -9.20 16.28
C ASP A 203 1.67 -9.73 16.37
N ARG A 204 2.30 -9.49 17.52
CA ARG A 204 3.68 -9.91 17.78
C ARG A 204 3.90 -11.41 17.54
N SER A 205 2.96 -12.25 17.94
CA SER A 205 3.14 -13.69 17.82
C SER A 205 3.07 -14.15 16.37
N GLN A 206 2.27 -13.48 15.54
CA GLN A 206 2.18 -13.75 14.11
C GLN A 206 3.47 -13.36 13.36
N GLU A 207 4.10 -12.26 13.75
CA GLU A 207 5.40 -11.85 13.20
C GLU A 207 6.51 -12.82 13.63
N ASP A 208 6.56 -13.20 14.92
CA ASP A 208 7.53 -14.19 15.43
C ASP A 208 7.38 -15.55 14.75
N ASP A 209 6.15 -16.01 14.52
CA ASP A 209 5.87 -17.27 13.83
C ASP A 209 6.28 -17.21 12.35
N ALA A 210 6.02 -16.08 11.68
CA ALA A 210 6.44 -15.87 10.29
C ALA A 210 7.96 -15.79 10.15
N ASP A 211 8.65 -15.14 11.07
CA ASP A 211 10.12 -15.05 11.09
C ASP A 211 10.76 -16.43 11.30
N LYS A 212 10.23 -17.24 12.22
CA LYS A 212 10.73 -18.59 12.49
C LYS A 212 10.49 -19.52 11.31
N LEU A 213 9.25 -19.59 10.82
CA LEU A 213 8.93 -20.43 9.65
C LEU A 213 9.68 -19.96 8.39
N GLY A 214 9.81 -18.64 8.19
CA GLY A 214 10.60 -18.08 7.10
C GLY A 214 12.08 -18.47 7.20
N THR A 215 12.64 -18.50 8.41
CA THR A 215 14.00 -18.99 8.65
C THR A 215 14.13 -20.49 8.32
N ASP A 216 13.15 -21.30 8.70
CA ASP A 216 13.13 -22.73 8.38
C ASP A 216 13.07 -22.97 6.87
N LEU A 217 12.23 -22.22 6.16
CA LEU A 217 12.12 -22.27 4.70
C LEU A 217 13.43 -21.89 4.01
N LEU A 218 14.11 -20.84 4.50
CA LEU A 218 15.43 -20.44 4.01
C LEU A 218 16.43 -21.58 4.08
N ILE A 219 16.55 -22.20 5.26
CA ILE A 219 17.52 -23.28 5.52
C ILE A 219 17.16 -24.48 4.64
N ALA A 220 15.90 -24.88 4.58
CA ALA A 220 15.44 -26.00 3.77
C ALA A 220 15.63 -25.77 2.26
N ALA A 221 15.51 -24.52 1.80
CA ALA A 221 15.78 -24.12 0.41
C ALA A 221 17.28 -23.94 0.09
N GLY A 222 18.17 -24.18 1.08
CA GLY A 222 19.61 -24.09 0.93
C GLY A 222 20.13 -22.65 0.84
N TYR A 223 19.43 -21.69 1.44
CA TYR A 223 19.91 -20.32 1.65
C TYR A 223 20.66 -20.18 2.98
N ASN A 224 21.44 -19.12 3.11
CA ASN A 224 22.08 -18.79 4.37
C ASN A 224 21.07 -18.13 5.31
N SER A 225 20.84 -18.72 6.48
CA SER A 225 19.90 -18.22 7.49
C SER A 225 20.24 -16.82 8.01
N ILE A 226 21.48 -16.32 7.82
CA ILE A 226 21.86 -14.96 8.15
C ILE A 226 21.02 -13.93 7.38
N GLY A 227 20.46 -14.29 6.22
CA GLY A 227 19.61 -13.43 5.42
C GLY A 227 18.43 -12.87 6.21
N MET A 228 17.77 -13.67 7.06
CA MET A 228 16.68 -13.19 7.92
C MET A 228 17.18 -12.16 8.95
N TYR A 229 18.30 -12.44 9.61
CA TYR A 229 18.88 -11.51 10.56
C TYR A 229 19.27 -10.17 9.92
N GLU A 230 19.86 -10.21 8.71
CA GLU A 230 20.26 -9.01 7.95
C GLU A 230 19.06 -8.22 7.46
N LEU A 231 18.02 -8.91 6.96
CA LEU A 231 16.75 -8.30 6.57
C LEU A 231 16.13 -7.50 7.72
N LEU A 232 15.97 -8.12 8.90
CA LEU A 232 15.43 -7.45 10.07
C LEU A 232 16.29 -6.25 10.51
N GLY A 233 17.62 -6.38 10.44
CA GLY A 233 18.53 -5.26 10.70
C GLY A 233 18.39 -4.11 9.70
N ARG A 234 18.05 -4.40 8.45
CA ARG A 234 17.77 -3.42 7.40
C ARG A 234 16.43 -2.71 7.63
N MET A 235 15.39 -3.45 7.96
CA MET A 235 14.08 -2.90 8.32
C MET A 235 14.19 -1.95 9.52
N LYS A 236 14.94 -2.34 10.55
CA LYS A 236 15.20 -1.50 11.73
C LYS A 236 15.86 -0.17 11.34
N ARG A 237 16.92 -0.20 10.52
CA ARG A 237 17.58 1.03 10.07
C ARG A 237 16.64 1.94 9.27
N TRP A 238 15.76 1.36 8.47
CA TRP A 238 14.75 2.10 7.72
C TRP A 238 13.74 2.78 8.65
N ASP A 239 13.28 2.09 9.70
CA ASP A 239 12.38 2.65 10.72
C ASP A 239 13.03 3.85 11.45
N GLU A 240 14.31 3.70 11.85
CA GLU A 240 15.08 4.78 12.48
C GLU A 240 15.19 6.02 11.57
N LEU A 241 15.48 5.85 10.29
CA LEU A 241 15.56 6.95 9.31
C LEU A 241 14.20 7.62 9.07
N ASN A 242 13.11 6.85 9.09
CA ASN A 242 11.76 7.39 8.95
C ASN A 242 11.33 8.22 10.14
N GLU A 243 11.74 7.88 11.36
CA GLU A 243 11.46 8.72 12.54
C GLU A 243 12.14 10.09 12.45
N GLU A 244 13.34 10.17 11.90
CA GLU A 244 14.01 11.45 11.65
C GLU A 244 13.29 12.27 10.57
N GLN A 245 12.86 11.63 9.47
CA GLN A 245 12.09 12.29 8.42
C GLN A 245 10.71 12.75 8.90
N LYS A 246 10.09 12.01 9.83
CA LYS A 246 8.83 12.38 10.47
C LYS A 246 8.92 13.73 11.17
N LYS A 247 9.95 13.95 11.99
CA LYS A 247 10.21 15.22 12.68
C LYS A 247 10.36 16.38 11.70
N SER A 248 11.02 16.15 10.56
CA SER A 248 11.17 17.16 9.50
C SER A 248 9.84 17.46 8.80
N ARG A 249 8.95 16.47 8.62
CA ARG A 249 7.61 16.65 8.02
C ARG A 249 6.64 17.34 8.98
N GLU A 250 6.69 17.04 10.26
CA GLU A 250 5.89 17.71 11.29
C GLU A 250 6.20 19.21 11.30
N SER A 251 7.47 19.59 11.21
CA SER A 251 7.89 20.99 11.06
C SER A 251 7.36 21.63 9.77
N LEU A 252 7.31 20.90 8.64
CA LEU A 252 6.76 21.41 7.37
C LEU A 252 5.22 21.54 7.44
N LEU A 253 4.53 20.64 8.14
CA LEU A 253 3.07 20.72 8.35
C LEU A 253 2.71 21.87 9.28
N GLU A 254 3.51 22.13 10.33
CA GLU A 254 3.36 23.31 11.17
C GLU A 254 3.56 24.61 10.38
N MET A 255 4.60 24.69 9.55
CA MET A 255 4.85 25.86 8.67
C MET A 255 3.71 26.04 7.65
N ALA A 256 3.18 24.96 7.08
CA ALA A 256 2.04 25.01 6.18
C ALA A 256 0.76 25.45 6.91
N SER A 257 0.53 24.96 8.13
CA SER A 257 -0.59 25.37 8.99
C SER A 257 -0.53 26.85 9.35
N ASP A 258 0.66 27.36 9.67
CA ASP A 258 0.84 28.78 9.99
C ASP A 258 0.67 29.68 8.75
N SER A 259 1.14 29.24 7.59
CA SER A 259 0.88 29.92 6.32
C SER A 259 -0.62 29.96 5.97
N PHE A 260 -1.35 28.92 6.35
CA PHE A 260 -2.79 28.81 6.14
C PHE A 260 -3.60 29.68 7.10
N LYS A 261 -3.15 29.86 8.36
CA LYS A 261 -3.75 30.81 9.31
C LYS A 261 -3.71 32.27 8.81
N ILE A 262 -2.69 32.60 8.02
CA ILE A 262 -2.55 33.93 7.42
C ILE A 262 -3.54 34.11 6.25
N ASP A 263 -3.77 33.07 5.45
CA ASP A 263 -4.68 33.13 4.30
C ASP A 263 -6.15 32.99 4.70
N SER A 264 -6.48 32.24 5.75
CA SER A 264 -7.84 32.07 6.27
C SER A 264 -8.40 33.40 6.85
N LYS A 265 -7.53 34.26 7.40
CA LYS A 265 -7.92 35.59 7.83
C LYS A 265 -8.40 36.49 6.69
N ARG A 266 -8.01 36.20 5.44
CA ARG A 266 -8.50 36.94 4.25
C ARG A 266 -9.83 36.41 3.72
N MET A 267 -10.25 35.20 4.08
CA MET A 267 -11.46 34.54 3.53
C MET A 267 -12.62 34.41 4.54
N GLU A 268 -12.53 34.98 5.73
CA GLU A 268 -13.55 34.88 6.81
C GLU A 268 -13.96 33.47 7.26
N VAL A 269 -13.27 32.45 6.80
CA VAL A 269 -13.54 31.02 7.15
C VAL A 269 -12.29 30.40 7.72
N ASP A 270 -12.32 30.03 9.00
CA ASP A 270 -11.20 29.34 9.67
C ASP A 270 -11.24 27.82 9.40
N PHE A 271 -10.41 27.36 8.46
CA PHE A 271 -10.23 25.95 8.15
C PHE A 271 -9.19 25.24 9.02
N THR A 272 -8.49 25.97 9.90
CA THR A 272 -7.41 25.47 10.76
C THR A 272 -7.85 24.25 11.61
N PRO A 273 -9.04 24.25 12.26
CA PRO A 273 -9.47 23.10 13.06
C PRO A 273 -9.74 21.84 12.24
N MET A 274 -10.13 22.01 10.98
CA MET A 274 -10.40 20.89 10.07
C MET A 274 -9.09 20.27 9.56
N ILE A 275 -8.10 21.10 9.24
CA ILE A 275 -6.80 20.68 8.71
C ILE A 275 -5.95 20.04 9.80
N THR A 276 -5.87 20.67 11.00
CA THR A 276 -5.16 20.08 12.14
C THR A 276 -5.81 18.79 12.62
N GLY A 277 -7.13 18.73 12.70
CA GLY A 277 -7.84 17.50 13.09
C GLY A 277 -7.65 16.35 12.11
N VAL A 278 -7.52 16.64 10.81
CA VAL A 278 -7.23 15.65 9.77
C VAL A 278 -5.79 15.19 9.84
N SER A 279 -4.83 16.12 9.91
CA SER A 279 -3.41 15.77 9.98
C SER A 279 -3.06 15.02 11.28
N GLU A 280 -3.61 15.41 12.44
CA GLU A 280 -3.45 14.69 13.70
C GLU A 280 -4.04 13.28 13.64
N SER A 281 -5.23 13.12 13.10
CA SER A 281 -5.87 11.79 12.96
C SER A 281 -5.11 10.89 12.00
N ILE A 282 -4.51 11.47 10.97
CA ILE A 282 -3.64 10.81 9.99
C ILE A 282 -2.37 10.32 10.68
N LEU A 283 -1.71 11.18 11.43
CA LEU A 283 -0.47 10.85 12.14
C LEU A 283 -0.72 9.83 13.26
N GLU A 284 -1.81 9.99 14.03
CA GLU A 284 -2.20 9.04 15.09
C GLU A 284 -2.53 7.66 14.52
N ALA A 285 -3.27 7.57 13.43
CA ALA A 285 -3.59 6.28 12.78
C ALA A 285 -2.34 5.61 12.22
N ARG A 286 -1.43 6.37 11.60
CA ARG A 286 -0.15 5.88 11.10
C ARG A 286 0.76 5.41 12.25
N ASP A 287 0.86 6.17 13.33
CA ASP A 287 1.64 5.80 14.51
C ASP A 287 1.07 4.59 15.23
N TRP A 288 -0.25 4.46 15.25
CA TRP A 288 -0.94 3.28 15.76
C TRP A 288 -0.66 2.04 14.89
N LEU A 289 -0.71 2.17 13.56
CA LEU A 289 -0.37 1.09 12.61
C LEU A 289 1.10 0.69 12.73
N ARG A 290 2.02 1.66 12.88
CA ARG A 290 3.45 1.41 13.07
C ARG A 290 3.80 0.76 14.40
N LYS A 291 3.16 1.17 15.50
CA LYS A 291 3.39 0.58 16.84
C LYS A 291 2.96 -0.87 16.93
N LYS A 292 2.18 -1.35 15.97
CA LYS A 292 1.76 -2.75 15.88
C LYS A 292 2.70 -3.62 15.04
N HIS A 293 3.52 -3.02 14.16
CA HIS A 293 4.70 -3.68 13.63
C HIS A 293 5.78 -3.61 14.71
N TYR A 294 5.79 -4.63 15.50
CA TYR A 294 6.63 -4.99 16.59
C TYR A 294 8.12 -4.61 16.41
N ASP A 295 8.78 -4.23 17.51
CA ASP A 295 10.19 -3.82 17.58
C ASP A 295 11.11 -4.76 16.81
N THR A 296 11.57 -4.32 15.63
CA THR A 296 12.46 -5.05 14.74
C THR A 296 13.76 -5.49 15.41
N LYS A 297 14.19 -4.80 16.48
CA LYS A 297 15.38 -5.21 17.26
C LYS A 297 15.11 -6.48 18.06
N GLU A 298 13.97 -6.57 18.71
CA GLU A 298 13.60 -7.74 19.50
C GLU A 298 13.37 -8.96 18.58
N ARG A 299 12.76 -8.77 17.42
CA ARG A 299 12.63 -9.80 16.38
C ARG A 299 14.01 -10.29 15.91
N GLN A 300 14.93 -9.36 15.66
CA GLN A 300 16.30 -9.69 15.25
C GLN A 300 17.05 -10.51 16.32
N ASP A 301 16.90 -10.16 17.60
CA ASP A 301 17.49 -10.92 18.72
C ASP A 301 16.84 -12.31 18.85
N THR A 302 15.53 -12.42 18.73
CA THR A 302 14.77 -13.68 18.75
C THR A 302 15.24 -14.62 17.64
N ILE A 303 15.34 -14.12 16.40
CA ILE A 303 15.80 -14.95 15.25
C ILE A 303 17.26 -15.38 15.41
N ARG A 304 18.12 -14.51 15.91
CA ARG A 304 19.50 -14.90 16.21
C ARG A 304 19.57 -16.08 17.18
N ASP A 305 18.77 -16.02 18.23
CA ASP A 305 18.76 -17.05 19.27
C ASP A 305 18.05 -18.32 18.77
N TYR A 306 17.01 -18.21 17.96
CA TYR A 306 16.37 -19.33 17.27
C TYR A 306 17.34 -20.09 16.36
N ILE A 307 18.10 -19.39 15.51
CA ILE A 307 19.12 -19.99 14.65
C ILE A 307 20.19 -20.71 15.47
N LYS A 308 20.60 -20.15 16.59
CA LYS A 308 21.61 -20.75 17.47
C LYS A 308 21.14 -22.00 18.20
N THR A 309 19.89 -22.02 18.64
CA THR A 309 19.33 -23.10 19.45
C THR A 309 18.75 -24.22 18.60
N VAL A 310 17.93 -23.90 17.62
CA VAL A 310 17.21 -24.88 16.81
C VAL A 310 18.06 -25.33 15.61
N HIS A 311 18.77 -24.42 14.98
CA HIS A 311 19.54 -24.67 13.77
C HIS A 311 21.06 -24.67 13.95
N SER A 312 21.55 -24.98 15.16
CA SER A 312 22.99 -24.97 15.46
C SER A 312 23.83 -25.89 14.53
N GLY A 313 23.24 -26.98 14.07
CA GLY A 313 23.85 -27.94 13.15
C GLY A 313 23.52 -27.73 11.66
N ALA A 314 22.71 -26.73 11.32
CA ALA A 314 22.31 -26.49 9.95
C ALA A 314 23.50 -26.02 9.08
N PRO A 315 23.53 -26.42 7.79
CA PRO A 315 24.53 -25.93 6.85
C PRO A 315 24.47 -24.39 6.76
N ARG A 316 25.64 -23.76 6.68
CA ARG A 316 25.77 -22.32 6.45
C ARG A 316 26.48 -22.10 5.11
N PRO A 317 25.74 -22.14 3.99
CA PRO A 317 26.31 -21.90 2.69
C PRO A 317 26.89 -20.49 2.59
N GLU A 318 27.77 -20.25 1.63
CA GLU A 318 28.25 -18.92 1.32
C GLU A 318 27.08 -18.00 0.91
N LYS A 319 27.16 -16.71 1.31
CA LYS A 319 26.17 -15.72 0.96
C LYS A 319 26.10 -15.52 -0.55
N ARG A 320 24.89 -15.50 -1.08
CA ARG A 320 24.58 -15.32 -2.51
C ARG A 320 24.52 -13.84 -2.89
N ILE A 321 25.64 -13.12 -2.72
CA ILE A 321 25.75 -11.71 -3.04
C ILE A 321 25.78 -11.49 -4.56
N THR A 322 26.61 -12.24 -5.26
CA THR A 322 26.87 -12.05 -6.70
C THR A 322 25.63 -12.30 -7.56
N GLN A 323 24.76 -13.21 -7.15
CA GLN A 323 23.51 -13.53 -7.85
C GLN A 323 22.58 -12.30 -7.88
N TRP A 324 22.25 -11.75 -6.71
CA TRP A 324 21.42 -10.58 -6.62
C TRP A 324 22.05 -9.33 -7.24
N VAL A 325 23.31 -9.07 -6.92
CA VAL A 325 24.04 -7.92 -7.48
C VAL A 325 24.11 -7.99 -9.01
N GLY A 326 24.25 -9.20 -9.56
CA GLY A 326 24.23 -9.43 -11.00
C GLY A 326 22.89 -9.01 -11.63
N VAL A 327 21.78 -9.47 -11.08
CA VAL A 327 20.43 -9.12 -11.55
C VAL A 327 20.14 -7.63 -11.32
N LYS A 328 20.38 -7.13 -10.11
CA LYS A 328 20.13 -5.72 -9.74
C LYS A 328 20.87 -4.72 -10.65
N ASN A 329 22.08 -5.08 -11.10
CA ASN A 329 22.91 -4.25 -11.96
C ASN A 329 22.82 -4.62 -13.45
N SER A 330 21.97 -5.58 -13.83
CA SER A 330 21.69 -5.79 -15.25
C SER A 330 21.14 -4.49 -15.88
N PRO A 331 21.45 -4.15 -17.13
CA PRO A 331 21.05 -2.87 -17.71
C PRO A 331 19.55 -2.60 -17.64
N SER A 332 18.72 -3.64 -17.80
CA SER A 332 17.26 -3.53 -17.78
C SER A 332 16.71 -3.30 -16.37
N VAL A 333 17.12 -4.11 -15.38
CA VAL A 333 16.67 -4.01 -13.97
C VAL A 333 17.20 -2.73 -13.34
N LYS A 334 18.48 -2.40 -13.57
CA LYS A 334 19.04 -1.14 -13.06
C LYS A 334 18.30 0.07 -13.59
N SER A 335 18.08 0.15 -14.90
CA SER A 335 17.33 1.25 -15.51
C SER A 335 15.90 1.33 -14.99
N PHE A 336 15.26 0.19 -14.71
CA PHE A 336 13.93 0.13 -14.11
C PHE A 336 13.93 0.69 -12.67
N LEU A 337 14.83 0.21 -11.83
CA LEU A 337 14.94 0.69 -10.43
C LEU A 337 15.34 2.17 -10.36
N ASP A 338 16.24 2.62 -11.24
CA ASP A 338 16.61 4.05 -11.37
C ASP A 338 15.38 4.91 -11.72
N GLY A 339 14.48 4.43 -12.58
CA GLY A 339 13.24 5.12 -12.94
C GLY A 339 12.27 5.24 -11.76
N LEU A 340 12.11 4.18 -10.97
CA LEU A 340 11.30 4.19 -9.76
C LEU A 340 11.91 5.11 -8.68
N ALA A 341 13.23 5.14 -8.55
CA ALA A 341 13.94 6.05 -7.65
C ALA A 341 13.75 7.53 -8.07
N LEU A 342 13.83 7.82 -9.37
CA LEU A 342 13.53 9.17 -9.89
C LEU A 342 12.09 9.60 -9.60
N MET A 343 11.12 8.70 -9.72
CA MET A 343 9.72 8.94 -9.36
C MET A 343 9.59 9.29 -7.87
N ARG A 344 10.22 8.51 -6.97
CA ARG A 344 10.25 8.80 -5.54
C ARG A 344 10.80 10.21 -5.27
N ASP A 345 11.93 10.55 -5.89
CA ASP A 345 12.60 11.83 -5.67
C ASP A 345 11.78 13.00 -6.26
N LEU A 346 11.10 12.79 -7.40
CA LEU A 346 10.13 13.72 -7.95
C LEU A 346 8.98 13.97 -6.97
N ASN A 347 8.34 12.93 -6.46
CA ASN A 347 7.22 13.03 -5.53
C ASN A 347 7.62 13.76 -4.23
N ARG A 348 8.82 13.51 -3.70
CA ARG A 348 9.35 14.18 -2.49
C ARG A 348 9.63 15.66 -2.68
N SER A 349 9.86 16.09 -3.90
CA SER A 349 10.30 17.47 -4.23
C SER A 349 9.21 18.34 -4.86
N LEU A 350 8.01 17.84 -5.09
CA LEU A 350 6.93 18.51 -5.85
C LEU A 350 6.67 19.97 -5.44
N VAL A 351 6.78 20.26 -4.16
CA VAL A 351 6.50 21.61 -3.61
C VAL A 351 7.60 22.64 -3.96
N LYS A 352 8.80 22.21 -4.30
CA LYS A 352 10.00 23.05 -4.49
C LYS A 352 10.42 23.19 -5.95
N LEU A 353 9.76 22.52 -6.89
CA LEU A 353 10.18 22.44 -8.28
C LEU A 353 9.54 23.54 -9.14
N ASN A 354 10.24 23.95 -10.17
CA ASN A 354 9.74 24.79 -11.26
C ASN A 354 9.49 23.96 -12.54
N ALA A 355 8.74 24.55 -13.48
CA ALA A 355 8.35 23.86 -14.71
C ALA A 355 9.54 23.26 -15.52
N PRO A 356 10.66 23.97 -15.76
CA PRO A 356 11.80 23.38 -16.46
C PRO A 356 12.42 22.17 -15.75
N THR A 357 12.50 22.23 -14.42
CA THR A 357 13.05 21.13 -13.61
C THR A 357 12.12 19.91 -13.62
N VAL A 358 10.81 20.12 -13.50
CA VAL A 358 9.81 19.06 -13.59
C VAL A 358 9.90 18.38 -14.96
N THR A 359 9.89 19.15 -16.06
CA THR A 359 9.98 18.59 -17.42
C THR A 359 11.23 17.72 -17.56
N LYS A 360 12.39 18.24 -17.18
CA LYS A 360 13.66 17.50 -17.28
C LYS A 360 13.65 16.20 -16.46
N LEU A 361 13.09 16.21 -15.24
CA LEU A 361 13.02 15.02 -14.39
C LEU A 361 12.04 14.00 -14.96
N VAL A 362 10.87 14.44 -15.42
CA VAL A 362 9.88 13.56 -16.06
C VAL A 362 10.43 12.95 -17.33
N ASP A 363 11.06 13.73 -18.20
CA ASP A 363 11.67 13.23 -19.44
C ASP A 363 12.72 12.15 -19.12
N LYS A 364 13.60 12.42 -18.15
CA LYS A 364 14.60 11.44 -17.71
C LYS A 364 13.93 10.16 -17.17
N MET A 365 12.88 10.29 -16.37
CA MET A 365 12.13 9.16 -15.81
C MET A 365 11.48 8.31 -16.92
N MET A 366 10.88 8.96 -17.93
CA MET A 366 10.20 8.30 -19.02
C MET A 366 11.15 7.58 -20.01
N THR A 367 12.46 7.91 -20.00
CA THR A 367 13.46 7.19 -20.81
C THR A 367 13.99 5.92 -20.16
N THR A 368 13.62 5.65 -18.91
CA THR A 368 14.02 4.42 -18.19
C THR A 368 13.12 3.24 -18.55
N GLN A 369 13.52 2.03 -18.17
CA GLN A 369 12.68 0.83 -18.31
C GLN A 369 11.38 0.88 -17.48
N ALA A 370 11.31 1.75 -16.47
CA ALA A 370 10.08 2.01 -15.71
C ALA A 370 9.14 3.02 -16.39
N GLY A 371 9.54 3.61 -17.51
CA GLY A 371 8.80 4.67 -18.19
C GLY A 371 7.38 4.31 -18.63
N ASN A 372 7.05 3.01 -18.70
CA ASN A 372 5.71 2.51 -18.99
C ASN A 372 4.91 2.08 -17.74
N VAL A 373 5.43 2.27 -16.53
CA VAL A 373 4.70 1.95 -15.30
C VAL A 373 3.63 3.03 -15.06
N PRO A 374 2.35 2.66 -14.93
CA PRO A 374 1.25 3.63 -14.80
C PRO A 374 1.41 4.60 -13.63
N TYR A 375 1.98 4.16 -12.52
CA TYR A 375 2.23 5.03 -11.37
C TYR A 375 3.25 6.14 -11.67
N LEU A 376 4.21 5.91 -12.56
CA LEU A 376 5.14 6.96 -13.02
C LEU A 376 4.40 8.01 -13.85
N HIS A 377 3.47 7.60 -14.70
CA HIS A 377 2.61 8.53 -15.45
C HIS A 377 1.72 9.35 -14.53
N TYR A 378 1.14 8.73 -13.50
CA TYR A 378 0.35 9.44 -12.50
C TYR A 378 1.21 10.42 -11.67
N SER A 379 2.42 10.04 -11.31
CA SER A 379 3.38 10.92 -10.62
C SER A 379 3.80 12.11 -11.50
N ALA A 380 4.05 11.87 -12.79
CA ALA A 380 4.33 12.92 -13.76
C ALA A 380 3.12 13.86 -13.96
N PHE A 381 1.89 13.33 -13.99
CA PHE A 381 0.67 14.12 -14.01
C PHE A 381 0.61 15.09 -12.82
N LYS A 382 0.83 14.58 -11.61
CA LYS A 382 0.86 15.41 -10.40
C LYS A 382 1.92 16.51 -10.50
N ALA A 383 3.12 16.15 -10.94
CA ALA A 383 4.23 17.07 -11.07
C ALA A 383 3.95 18.18 -12.11
N TYR A 384 3.48 17.84 -13.30
CA TYR A 384 3.10 18.82 -14.32
C TYR A 384 1.97 19.74 -13.83
N LYS A 385 0.95 19.17 -13.18
CA LYS A 385 -0.18 19.92 -12.62
C LYS A 385 0.28 20.93 -11.55
N SER A 386 1.25 20.55 -10.71
CA SER A 386 1.78 21.41 -9.64
C SER A 386 2.48 22.68 -10.16
N VAL A 387 3.04 22.62 -11.36
CA VAL A 387 3.75 23.75 -11.99
C VAL A 387 2.96 24.41 -13.12
N GLY A 388 1.67 24.05 -13.28
CA GLY A 388 0.75 24.67 -14.23
C GLY A 388 0.85 24.17 -15.68
N LEU A 389 1.62 23.10 -15.93
CA LEU A 389 1.74 22.44 -17.24
C LEU A 389 0.55 21.50 -17.49
N ASN A 390 -0.65 22.07 -17.63
CA ASN A 390 -1.90 21.31 -17.67
C ASN A 390 -2.05 20.44 -18.94
N ALA A 391 -1.52 20.88 -20.08
CA ALA A 391 -1.60 20.11 -21.33
C ALA A 391 -0.75 18.85 -21.23
N GLU A 392 0.49 18.97 -20.75
CA GLU A 392 1.43 17.89 -20.51
C GLU A 392 0.89 16.91 -19.44
N ALA A 393 0.31 17.45 -18.37
CA ALA A 393 -0.34 16.66 -17.35
C ALA A 393 -1.44 15.76 -17.92
N ILE A 394 -2.37 16.31 -18.71
CA ILE A 394 -3.43 15.54 -19.34
C ILE A 394 -2.87 14.53 -20.35
N ALA A 395 -1.84 14.90 -21.12
CA ALA A 395 -1.23 14.03 -22.11
C ALA A 395 -0.60 12.79 -21.47
N VAL A 396 0.14 12.96 -20.38
CA VAL A 396 0.76 11.83 -19.66
C VAL A 396 -0.27 10.95 -18.96
N LEU A 397 -1.32 11.54 -18.38
CA LEU A 397 -2.38 10.82 -17.70
C LEU A 397 -3.14 9.86 -18.62
N LYS A 398 -3.32 10.23 -19.88
CA LYS A 398 -4.03 9.44 -20.88
C LYS A 398 -3.27 8.24 -21.42
N LYS A 399 -1.97 8.14 -21.18
CA LYS A 399 -1.16 7.03 -21.72
C LYS A 399 -1.67 5.66 -21.30
N ASP A 400 -2.19 5.56 -20.08
CA ASP A 400 -2.65 4.30 -19.50
C ASP A 400 -4.18 4.16 -19.43
N GLU A 401 -4.93 5.04 -20.12
CA GLU A 401 -6.40 5.05 -20.04
C GLU A 401 -7.04 3.68 -20.32
N LEU A 402 -6.39 2.85 -21.14
CA LEU A 402 -6.85 1.51 -21.49
C LEU A 402 -5.93 0.40 -20.95
N SER A 403 -4.94 0.74 -20.13
CA SER A 403 -4.04 -0.25 -19.56
C SER A 403 -4.72 -1.04 -18.44
N PRO A 404 -4.64 -2.37 -18.42
CA PRO A 404 -5.14 -3.18 -17.31
C PRO A 404 -4.37 -2.94 -16.00
N ASP A 405 -3.19 -2.34 -16.07
CA ASP A 405 -2.36 -1.97 -14.91
C ASP A 405 -2.56 -0.50 -14.50
N SER A 406 -3.52 0.22 -15.12
CA SER A 406 -3.87 1.59 -14.76
C SER A 406 -4.43 1.71 -13.33
N LEU A 407 -4.46 2.94 -12.81
CA LEU A 407 -4.78 3.21 -11.41
C LEU A 407 -6.16 3.84 -11.27
N LEU A 408 -6.89 3.48 -10.24
CA LEU A 408 -8.16 4.14 -9.91
C LEU A 408 -8.02 5.67 -9.73
N PRO A 409 -7.03 6.22 -9.01
CA PRO A 409 -6.85 7.67 -8.91
C PRO A 409 -6.62 8.34 -10.26
N GLN A 410 -5.92 7.69 -11.17
CA GLN A 410 -5.68 8.16 -12.53
C GLN A 410 -7.00 8.27 -13.31
N HIS A 411 -7.84 7.24 -13.26
CA HIS A 411 -9.16 7.25 -13.88
C HIS A 411 -10.10 8.28 -13.24
N MET A 412 -10.05 8.48 -11.93
CA MET A 412 -10.85 9.52 -11.28
C MET A 412 -10.52 10.92 -11.77
N GLU A 413 -9.24 11.22 -12.04
CA GLU A 413 -8.84 12.48 -12.67
C GLU A 413 -9.32 12.59 -14.13
N LEU A 414 -9.22 11.51 -14.92
CA LEU A 414 -9.72 11.46 -16.29
C LEU A 414 -11.24 11.69 -16.35
N ILE A 415 -12.01 11.05 -15.46
CA ILE A 415 -13.45 11.24 -15.31
C ILE A 415 -13.77 12.69 -14.96
N ALA A 416 -13.03 13.29 -14.01
CA ALA A 416 -13.23 14.69 -13.62
C ALA A 416 -12.93 15.67 -14.77
N ILE A 417 -11.93 15.38 -15.58
CA ILE A 417 -11.60 16.16 -16.80
C ILE A 417 -12.72 16.03 -17.84
N ALA A 418 -13.24 14.81 -18.07
CA ALA A 418 -14.32 14.55 -19.01
C ALA A 418 -15.64 15.18 -18.55
N GLU A 419 -15.97 15.09 -17.26
CA GLU A 419 -17.18 15.67 -16.67
C GLU A 419 -17.23 17.21 -16.79
N LYS A 420 -16.08 17.90 -16.80
CA LYS A 420 -16.04 19.34 -17.05
C LYS A 420 -16.50 19.72 -18.45
N LYS A 421 -16.45 18.79 -19.42
CA LYS A 421 -16.97 19.01 -20.78
C LYS A 421 -18.48 18.76 -20.81
N SER A 422 -18.92 17.61 -20.33
CA SER A 422 -20.33 17.26 -20.16
C SER A 422 -20.51 16.07 -19.22
N ALA A 423 -21.72 15.91 -18.64
CA ALA A 423 -22.06 14.75 -17.83
C ALA A 423 -21.95 13.43 -18.63
N ASP A 424 -22.31 13.47 -19.93
CA ASP A 424 -22.23 12.30 -20.81
C ASP A 424 -20.78 11.86 -21.08
N GLU A 425 -19.87 12.80 -21.32
CA GLU A 425 -18.43 12.51 -21.46
C GLU A 425 -17.85 11.95 -20.14
N GLY A 426 -18.26 12.51 -18.99
CA GLY A 426 -17.91 11.99 -17.68
C GLY A 426 -18.41 10.56 -17.46
N LEU A 427 -19.65 10.28 -17.83
CA LEU A 427 -20.25 8.95 -17.72
C LEU A 427 -19.52 7.94 -18.63
N LYS A 428 -19.25 8.30 -19.87
CA LYS A 428 -18.49 7.46 -20.80
C LYS A 428 -17.12 7.11 -20.26
N SER A 429 -16.38 8.09 -19.73
CA SER A 429 -15.07 7.87 -19.10
C SER A 429 -15.18 6.97 -17.86
N ALA A 430 -16.21 7.15 -17.02
CA ALA A 430 -16.42 6.32 -15.82
C ALA A 430 -16.77 4.87 -16.16
N LEU A 431 -17.56 4.64 -17.21
CA LEU A 431 -17.87 3.28 -17.67
C LEU A 431 -16.66 2.57 -18.26
N SER A 432 -15.83 3.28 -19.03
CA SER A 432 -14.57 2.76 -19.53
C SER A 432 -13.63 2.38 -18.37
N ALA A 433 -13.46 3.28 -17.40
CA ALA A 433 -12.67 3.03 -16.20
C ALA A 433 -13.18 1.82 -15.42
N ASN A 434 -14.49 1.69 -15.26
CA ASN A 434 -15.10 0.57 -14.55
C ASN A 434 -14.77 -0.78 -15.21
N GLN A 435 -14.80 -0.83 -16.54
CA GLN A 435 -14.45 -2.03 -17.29
C GLN A 435 -12.95 -2.34 -17.20
N VAL A 436 -12.09 -1.34 -17.41
CA VAL A 436 -10.61 -1.52 -17.40
C VAL A 436 -10.10 -1.98 -16.03
N LEU A 437 -10.67 -1.42 -14.95
CA LEU A 437 -10.26 -1.74 -13.58
C LEU A 437 -10.93 -3.01 -13.01
N GLY A 438 -11.78 -3.71 -13.77
CA GLY A 438 -12.45 -4.91 -13.28
C GLY A 438 -13.58 -4.61 -12.28
N GLU A 439 -14.37 -3.58 -12.55
CA GLU A 439 -15.54 -3.17 -11.75
C GLU A 439 -15.25 -2.84 -10.26
N PRO A 440 -14.30 -1.96 -9.98
CA PRO A 440 -13.96 -1.65 -8.59
C PRO A 440 -15.16 -0.98 -7.88
N PRO A 441 -15.57 -1.46 -6.69
CA PRO A 441 -16.71 -0.90 -5.95
C PRO A 441 -16.61 0.63 -5.72
N GLN A 442 -15.38 1.16 -5.65
CA GLN A 442 -15.11 2.59 -5.45
C GLN A 442 -15.63 3.49 -6.56
N LEU A 443 -15.85 2.98 -7.76
CA LEU A 443 -16.46 3.74 -8.85
C LEU A 443 -17.98 3.82 -8.77
N MET A 444 -18.65 2.98 -7.99
CA MET A 444 -20.10 2.94 -7.89
C MET A 444 -20.73 4.29 -7.51
N PRO A 445 -20.26 5.02 -6.47
CA PRO A 445 -20.80 6.34 -6.14
C PRO A 445 -20.70 7.33 -7.31
N LYS A 446 -19.56 7.29 -8.04
CA LYS A 446 -19.35 8.18 -9.19
C LYS A 446 -20.26 7.84 -10.36
N LEU A 447 -20.48 6.55 -10.62
CA LEU A 447 -21.43 6.09 -11.64
C LEU A 447 -22.86 6.51 -11.29
N ILE A 448 -23.31 6.34 -10.04
CA ILE A 448 -24.62 6.79 -9.55
C ILE A 448 -24.79 8.29 -9.79
N HIS A 449 -23.82 9.10 -9.38
CA HIS A 449 -23.80 10.55 -9.59
C HIS A 449 -23.97 10.93 -11.07
N LEU A 450 -23.18 10.30 -11.94
CA LEU A 450 -23.20 10.61 -13.38
C LEU A 450 -24.49 10.14 -14.06
N TYR A 451 -25.04 8.97 -13.70
CA TYR A 451 -26.34 8.54 -14.20
C TYR A 451 -27.49 9.46 -13.72
N LYS A 452 -27.42 9.98 -12.50
CA LYS A 452 -28.35 10.99 -12.01
C LYS A 452 -28.25 12.28 -12.84
N LYS A 453 -27.04 12.78 -13.12
CA LYS A 453 -26.80 13.98 -13.94
C LYS A 453 -27.27 13.83 -15.39
N THR A 454 -27.12 12.65 -15.98
CA THR A 454 -27.58 12.36 -17.36
C THR A 454 -29.05 11.98 -17.43
N GLY A 455 -29.79 11.97 -16.31
CA GLY A 455 -31.22 11.70 -16.24
C GLY A 455 -31.60 10.22 -16.37
N ASN A 456 -30.64 9.29 -16.41
CA ASN A 456 -30.90 7.85 -16.50
C ASN A 456 -31.21 7.25 -15.12
N LYS A 457 -32.44 7.45 -14.64
CA LYS A 457 -32.86 6.97 -13.32
C LYS A 457 -32.82 5.44 -13.17
N VAL A 458 -33.08 4.69 -14.22
CA VAL A 458 -33.06 3.22 -14.17
C VAL A 458 -31.66 2.70 -13.90
N ALA A 459 -30.67 3.17 -14.64
CA ALA A 459 -29.28 2.78 -14.42
C ALA A 459 -28.77 3.27 -13.07
N MET A 460 -29.10 4.50 -12.65
CA MET A 460 -28.78 5.04 -11.34
C MET A 460 -29.28 4.11 -10.22
N THR A 461 -30.54 3.72 -10.25
CA THR A 461 -31.13 2.82 -9.24
C THR A 461 -30.47 1.44 -9.26
N GLY A 462 -30.13 0.91 -10.44
CA GLY A 462 -29.43 -0.36 -10.57
C GLY A 462 -28.04 -0.33 -9.93
N TRP A 463 -27.27 0.71 -10.17
CA TRP A 463 -25.96 0.88 -9.54
C TRP A 463 -26.04 1.13 -8.04
N HIS A 464 -27.07 1.87 -7.58
CA HIS A 464 -27.33 2.05 -6.16
C HIS A 464 -27.63 0.71 -5.47
N ALA A 465 -28.51 -0.12 -6.04
CA ALA A 465 -28.80 -1.44 -5.52
C ALA A 465 -27.55 -2.35 -5.48
N LYS A 466 -26.71 -2.31 -6.53
CA LYS A 466 -25.43 -3.03 -6.57
C LYS A 466 -24.47 -2.55 -5.47
N CYS A 467 -24.43 -1.26 -5.19
CA CYS A 467 -23.63 -0.69 -4.13
C CYS A 467 -24.10 -1.12 -2.73
N VAL A 468 -25.42 -1.08 -2.49
CA VAL A 468 -26.01 -1.55 -1.22
C VAL A 468 -25.74 -3.04 -1.00
N ALA A 469 -25.78 -3.85 -2.06
CA ALA A 469 -25.51 -5.28 -1.99
C ALA A 469 -24.06 -5.63 -1.62
N THR A 470 -23.12 -4.67 -1.65
CA THR A 470 -21.74 -4.89 -1.15
C THR A 470 -21.67 -5.11 0.36
N GLY A 471 -22.66 -4.63 1.13
CA GLY A 471 -22.67 -4.68 2.59
C GLY A 471 -21.67 -3.73 3.27
N VAL A 472 -20.87 -2.96 2.51
CA VAL A 472 -19.84 -2.07 3.02
C VAL A 472 -20.45 -0.73 3.44
N ASN A 473 -20.62 -0.51 4.75
CA ASN A 473 -21.35 0.64 5.29
C ASN A 473 -20.86 2.01 4.77
N ALA A 474 -19.56 2.25 4.69
CA ALA A 474 -19.05 3.53 4.20
C ALA A 474 -19.34 3.76 2.72
N LEU A 475 -19.24 2.71 1.91
CA LEU A 475 -19.55 2.75 0.49
C LEU A 475 -21.06 2.97 0.27
N MET A 476 -21.90 2.24 1.02
CA MET A 476 -23.36 2.40 0.99
C MET A 476 -23.77 3.84 1.33
N ASN A 477 -23.22 4.41 2.41
CA ASN A 477 -23.48 5.80 2.80
C ASN A 477 -23.09 6.81 1.71
N GLU A 478 -22.01 6.57 0.98
CA GLU A 478 -21.59 7.44 -0.12
C GLU A 478 -22.51 7.26 -1.33
N CYS A 479 -22.90 6.03 -1.66
CA CYS A 479 -23.87 5.75 -2.71
C CYS A 479 -25.24 6.39 -2.42
N ASP A 480 -25.72 6.33 -1.18
CA ASP A 480 -26.97 6.99 -0.76
C ASP A 480 -26.90 8.51 -1.00
N LYS A 481 -25.80 9.16 -0.60
CA LYS A 481 -25.59 10.60 -0.82
C LYS A 481 -25.61 10.96 -2.33
N GLN A 482 -25.13 10.09 -3.19
CA GLN A 482 -25.11 10.36 -4.63
C GLN A 482 -26.46 10.08 -5.28
N ALA A 483 -27.26 9.14 -4.74
CA ALA A 483 -28.58 8.79 -5.25
C ALA A 483 -29.65 9.84 -4.88
N HIS A 484 -29.60 10.39 -3.70
CA HIS A 484 -30.51 11.42 -3.16
C HIS A 484 -29.98 12.83 -3.35
#